data_6336b331106e20176fd4177f7553b2f0
#
_entry.id   6336b331106e20176fd4177f7553b2f0
#
_cell.length_a   1.000
_cell.length_b   1.000
_cell.length_c   1.000
_cell.angle_alpha   90.00
_cell.angle_beta   90.00
_cell.angle_gamma   90.00
#
_symmetry.space_group_name_H-M   'P 1'
#
loop_
_entity.id
_entity.type
_entity.pdbx_description
1 polymer ?
#
loop_
_entity_poly.entity_id
_entity_poly.type
_entity_poly.pdbx_seq_one_letter_code
_entity_poly.pdbx_strand_id
1 'polypeptide(L)'
;MSNLLEVNSLNVQFNYDETTVQAVKNVSFELRKKHILGIVGESGSGKSITAKSILGLLPDYPDHTLTGEIIFNGQSLTNLSTSALQQIRGKDISMIFQDPLSSLNPRLTIGKQITEVLFQHKRVSKSEAKSMTIDILEKVGIKHATRQFDVYPHELSGGMRQRVMIAMALILKPQILIADEPTTALDASTQNQLLQLMKSLYEYTETSIIFITHDLGAVYQFCDDVIVMKDGSVVESGTVESIFKSPQHTYTKRLIDAIPDIHQTRPPRPLNNDILLKFDRVSVDYKSQSGSLYRAVNDINLAIRKGETLGIVGESGSGKSTLAKTVVGLKEVSEGFIWYNELPLSLFKDDELKSLRQEIQMIFQDPFASINPRFKVIDVIKRLLIIHGKVKGNDDIIKTVVSLLEKVGLDQSFLYRYPHELSGGQRQRVSIARALAVEPKVIVCDEAVSALDVSIQKDIIELLKQLQLDFGITYLFITHDMGVINEICDRVAVMKNGEIVELNNTEDIIKHPQSDYAKQLISEVAVIAK
;
A
#
# COMPACT_ATOMS: atom_id res chain seq x y z
N MET A 1 21.01 24.79 18.41
CA MET A 1 20.29 25.15 17.14
C MET A 1 18.85 25.41 17.53
N SER A 2 18.22 26.48 17.00
CA SER A 2 16.82 26.80 17.33
C SER A 2 15.89 25.81 16.63
N ASN A 3 14.89 25.32 17.33
CA ASN A 3 13.84 24.48 16.77
C ASN A 3 13.01 25.29 15.75
N LEU A 4 12.65 24.66 14.65
CA LEU A 4 11.79 25.26 13.62
C LEU A 4 10.32 25.06 13.97
N LEU A 5 9.98 23.85 14.46
CA LEU A 5 8.66 23.49 14.94
C LEU A 5 8.78 22.78 16.28
N GLU A 6 7.91 23.12 17.21
CA GLU A 6 7.76 22.43 18.51
C GLU A 6 6.30 22.06 18.70
N VAL A 7 6.06 20.83 19.05
CA VAL A 7 4.74 20.30 19.42
C VAL A 7 4.81 19.87 20.87
N ASN A 8 3.99 20.49 21.72
CA ASN A 8 4.03 20.33 23.16
C ASN A 8 2.70 19.79 23.68
N SER A 9 2.73 18.59 24.24
CA SER A 9 1.58 17.93 24.89
C SER A 9 0.30 17.95 24.06
N LEU A 10 0.42 17.74 22.75
CA LEU A 10 -0.71 17.74 21.83
C LEU A 10 -1.68 16.62 22.15
N ASN A 11 -2.95 16.98 22.34
CA ASN A 11 -4.04 16.03 22.47
C ASN A 11 -5.13 16.37 21.44
N VAL A 12 -5.68 15.35 20.80
CA VAL A 12 -6.81 15.49 19.88
C VAL A 12 -7.86 14.43 20.20
N GLN A 13 -9.07 14.89 20.46
CA GLN A 13 -10.21 14.06 20.80
C GLN A 13 -11.36 14.36 19.83
N PHE A 14 -11.96 13.32 19.26
CA PHE A 14 -13.17 13.41 18.44
C PHE A 14 -14.38 12.96 19.24
N ASN A 15 -15.43 13.75 19.21
CA ASN A 15 -16.68 13.50 19.93
C ASN A 15 -17.74 13.05 18.92
N TYR A 16 -18.11 11.77 18.98
CA TYR A 16 -19.24 11.20 18.27
C TYR A 16 -20.47 11.21 19.19
N ASP A 17 -21.66 11.06 18.63
CA ASP A 17 -22.91 11.14 19.40
C ASP A 17 -22.94 10.25 20.66
N GLU A 18 -22.39 9.03 20.58
CA GLU A 18 -22.40 8.06 21.68
C GLU A 18 -21.01 7.72 22.23
N THR A 19 -19.93 8.13 21.55
CA THR A 19 -18.57 7.73 21.90
C THR A 19 -17.56 8.85 21.68
N THR A 20 -16.50 8.83 22.49
CA THR A 20 -15.37 9.73 22.36
C THR A 20 -14.13 8.95 22.00
N VAL A 21 -13.43 9.39 20.97
CA VAL A 21 -12.17 8.76 20.51
C VAL A 21 -11.02 9.73 20.69
N GLN A 22 -10.06 9.37 21.56
CA GLN A 22 -8.84 10.14 21.75
C GLN A 22 -7.80 9.67 20.71
N ALA A 23 -7.68 10.40 19.61
CA ALA A 23 -6.83 10.05 18.48
C ALA A 23 -5.35 10.41 18.69
N VAL A 24 -5.06 11.46 19.49
CA VAL A 24 -3.70 11.89 19.85
C VAL A 24 -3.66 12.14 21.37
N LYS A 25 -2.64 11.60 22.04
CA LYS A 25 -2.53 11.60 23.51
C LYS A 25 -1.15 12.10 23.93
N ASN A 26 -1.09 13.32 24.42
CA ASN A 26 0.11 13.93 25.00
C ASN A 26 1.35 13.81 24.10
N VAL A 27 1.21 14.06 22.81
CA VAL A 27 2.30 13.97 21.83
C VAL A 27 3.17 15.21 21.90
N SER A 28 4.49 15.00 22.07
CA SER A 28 5.48 16.07 22.08
C SER A 28 6.68 15.70 21.20
N PHE A 29 7.13 16.63 20.35
CA PHE A 29 8.33 16.47 19.53
C PHE A 29 8.80 17.81 18.98
N GLU A 30 10.02 17.80 18.44
CA GLU A 30 10.66 18.96 17.83
C GLU A 30 11.15 18.65 16.43
N LEU A 31 11.09 19.64 15.54
CA LEU A 31 11.72 19.58 14.22
C LEU A 31 12.76 20.69 14.11
N ARG A 32 13.99 20.32 13.82
CA ARG A 32 15.08 21.27 13.57
C ARG A 32 15.07 21.76 12.12
N LYS A 33 15.73 22.91 11.88
CA LYS A 33 15.95 23.38 10.49
C LYS A 33 16.82 22.41 9.71
N LYS A 34 16.50 22.20 8.44
CA LYS A 34 17.22 21.27 7.55
C LYS A 34 17.35 19.88 8.18
N HIS A 35 16.23 19.32 8.61
CA HIS A 35 16.17 18.03 9.24
C HIS A 35 14.97 17.24 8.75
N ILE A 36 15.10 15.94 8.65
CA ILE A 36 14.05 15.03 8.22
C ILE A 36 13.63 14.18 9.42
N LEU A 37 12.40 14.40 9.91
CA LEU A 37 11.81 13.68 11.01
C LEU A 37 10.83 12.65 10.49
N GLY A 38 11.10 11.37 10.72
CA GLY A 38 10.17 10.28 10.45
C GLY A 38 9.12 10.13 11.56
N ILE A 39 7.86 9.93 11.21
CA ILE A 39 6.80 9.52 12.15
C ILE A 39 6.24 8.19 11.67
N VAL A 40 6.45 7.13 12.44
CA VAL A 40 6.07 5.76 12.09
C VAL A 40 5.09 5.15 13.09
N GLY A 41 4.38 4.12 12.67
CA GLY A 41 3.42 3.35 13.48
C GLY A 41 2.35 2.73 12.61
N GLU A 42 1.55 1.84 13.16
CA GLU A 42 0.44 1.19 12.47
C GLU A 42 -0.68 2.17 12.10
N SER A 43 -1.55 1.78 11.18
CA SER A 43 -2.75 2.53 10.82
C SER A 43 -3.62 2.80 12.04
N GLY A 44 -4.10 4.04 12.19
CA GLY A 44 -4.84 4.45 13.38
C GLY A 44 -3.99 4.88 14.58
N SER A 45 -2.64 4.86 14.50
CA SER A 45 -1.78 5.31 15.61
C SER A 45 -1.74 6.83 15.85
N GLY A 46 -2.46 7.64 15.05
CA GLY A 46 -2.59 9.08 15.23
C GLY A 46 -1.65 9.95 14.35
N LYS A 47 -0.80 9.36 13.51
CA LYS A 47 0.19 10.06 12.66
C LYS A 47 -0.40 11.17 11.80
N SER A 48 -1.35 10.84 10.94
CA SER A 48 -2.00 11.79 10.03
C SER A 48 -2.82 12.85 10.77
N ILE A 49 -3.42 12.49 11.92
CA ILE A 49 -4.13 13.46 12.77
C ILE A 49 -3.14 14.46 13.38
N THR A 50 -1.99 13.99 13.86
CA THR A 50 -0.91 14.85 14.36
C THR A 50 -0.45 15.83 13.27
N ALA A 51 -0.20 15.34 12.05
CA ALA A 51 0.17 16.17 10.91
C ALA A 51 -0.87 17.23 10.55
N LYS A 52 -2.14 16.83 10.45
CA LYS A 52 -3.26 17.73 10.15
C LYS A 52 -3.47 18.78 11.25
N SER A 53 -3.19 18.43 12.50
CA SER A 53 -3.27 19.36 13.65
C SER A 53 -2.27 20.52 13.51
N ILE A 54 -1.05 20.26 13.00
CA ILE A 54 -0.03 21.30 12.77
C ILE A 54 -0.56 22.39 11.83
N LEU A 55 -1.32 21.99 10.83
CA LEU A 55 -1.92 22.90 9.85
C LEU A 55 -3.34 23.36 10.21
N GLY A 56 -3.92 22.90 11.32
CA GLY A 56 -5.32 23.16 11.67
C GLY A 56 -6.30 22.64 10.60
N LEU A 57 -6.01 21.46 10.03
CA LEU A 57 -6.81 20.79 8.98
C LEU A 57 -7.60 19.61 9.53
N LEU A 58 -8.01 19.68 10.79
CA LEU A 58 -8.90 18.66 11.34
C LEU A 58 -10.30 18.80 10.74
N PRO A 59 -11.05 17.69 10.57
CA PRO A 59 -12.41 17.73 10.04
C PRO A 59 -13.35 18.46 11.00
N ASP A 60 -14.33 19.16 10.46
CA ASP A 60 -15.37 19.85 11.25
C ASP A 60 -16.35 18.85 11.90
N TYR A 61 -16.50 17.66 11.34
CA TYR A 61 -17.28 16.57 11.88
C TYR A 61 -16.51 15.24 11.83
N PRO A 62 -16.49 14.46 12.91
CA PRO A 62 -17.14 14.76 14.22
C PRO A 62 -16.48 15.95 14.92
N ASP A 63 -17.23 16.56 15.84
CA ASP A 63 -16.73 17.68 16.65
C ASP A 63 -15.45 17.26 17.38
N HIS A 64 -14.47 18.16 17.49
CA HIS A 64 -13.18 17.80 18.05
C HIS A 64 -12.67 18.83 19.05
N THR A 65 -11.87 18.34 19.99
CA THR A 65 -11.15 19.16 20.95
C THR A 65 -9.66 18.97 20.75
N LEU A 66 -8.95 20.08 20.54
CA LEU A 66 -7.48 20.11 20.46
C LEU A 66 -6.95 20.88 21.67
N THR A 67 -6.01 20.27 22.41
CA THR A 67 -5.28 20.90 23.52
C THR A 67 -3.78 20.68 23.35
N GLY A 68 -2.96 21.46 24.05
CA GLY A 68 -1.53 21.52 23.85
C GLY A 68 -1.13 22.70 22.96
N GLU A 69 0.13 22.79 22.62
CA GLU A 69 0.68 23.92 21.90
C GLU A 69 1.52 23.47 20.70
N ILE A 70 1.38 24.17 19.58
CA ILE A 70 2.18 24.00 18.37
C ILE A 70 2.84 25.33 18.06
N ILE A 71 4.18 25.35 18.10
CA ILE A 71 4.99 26.58 17.93
C ILE A 71 5.79 26.43 16.64
N PHE A 72 5.65 27.39 15.72
CA PHE A 72 6.41 27.48 14.49
C PHE A 72 7.21 28.80 14.48
N ASN A 73 8.53 28.74 14.34
CA ASN A 73 9.42 29.91 14.41
C ASN A 73 9.17 30.81 15.65
N GLY A 74 8.86 30.20 16.81
CA GLY A 74 8.54 30.90 18.04
C GLY A 74 7.12 31.50 18.11
N GLN A 75 6.26 31.27 17.11
CA GLN A 75 4.87 31.70 17.08
C GLN A 75 3.94 30.51 17.31
N SER A 76 3.00 30.63 18.26
CA SER A 76 1.98 29.60 18.49
C SER A 76 0.99 29.56 17.32
N LEU A 77 0.82 28.38 16.70
CA LEU A 77 -0.14 28.14 15.62
C LEU A 77 -1.54 27.83 16.17
N THR A 78 -1.64 27.24 17.35
CA THR A 78 -2.90 26.84 17.97
C THR A 78 -3.83 28.00 18.29
N ASN A 79 -3.26 29.20 18.49
CA ASN A 79 -4.00 30.41 18.83
C ASN A 79 -4.27 31.34 17.63
N LEU A 80 -3.91 30.93 16.41
CA LEU A 80 -4.09 31.73 15.21
C LEU A 80 -5.54 31.65 14.68
N SER A 81 -6.00 32.76 14.13
CA SER A 81 -7.25 32.77 13.36
C SER A 81 -7.11 31.97 12.07
N THR A 82 -8.23 31.47 11.53
CA THR A 82 -8.25 30.75 10.25
C THR A 82 -7.58 31.54 9.11
N SER A 83 -7.77 32.87 9.05
CA SER A 83 -7.14 33.71 8.04
C SER A 83 -5.63 33.81 8.21
N ALA A 84 -5.12 33.84 9.44
CA ALA A 84 -3.67 33.83 9.71
C ALA A 84 -3.04 32.47 9.34
N LEU A 85 -3.71 31.37 9.66
CA LEU A 85 -3.28 30.02 9.23
C LEU A 85 -3.26 29.88 7.71
N GLN A 86 -4.22 30.47 6.98
CA GLN A 86 -4.23 30.46 5.51
C GLN A 86 -3.00 31.15 4.90
N GLN A 87 -2.39 32.14 5.57
CA GLN A 87 -1.16 32.79 5.10
C GLN A 87 0.08 31.88 5.28
N ILE A 88 0.04 30.95 6.23
CA ILE A 88 1.12 30.01 6.51
C ILE A 88 1.01 28.75 5.62
N ARG A 89 -0.23 28.26 5.42
CA ARG A 89 -0.51 27.05 4.64
C ARG A 89 -0.07 27.22 3.20
N GLY A 90 0.70 26.23 2.70
CA GLY A 90 1.23 26.23 1.34
C GLY A 90 2.44 27.13 1.12
N LYS A 91 2.61 28.21 1.91
CA LYS A 91 3.73 29.16 1.80
C LYS A 91 4.89 28.78 2.72
N ASP A 92 4.65 28.70 4.02
CA ASP A 92 5.67 28.41 5.03
C ASP A 92 5.66 26.95 5.47
N ILE A 93 4.47 26.35 5.59
CA ILE A 93 4.25 24.92 5.85
C ILE A 93 3.35 24.38 4.76
N SER A 94 3.83 23.37 4.03
CA SER A 94 3.06 22.68 2.97
C SER A 94 2.86 21.21 3.31
N MET A 95 1.86 20.57 2.69
CA MET A 95 1.53 19.17 2.94
C MET A 95 1.29 18.42 1.65
N ILE A 96 1.84 17.20 1.58
CA ILE A 96 1.49 16.17 0.61
C ILE A 96 0.54 15.22 1.33
N PHE A 97 -0.68 15.03 0.79
CA PHE A 97 -1.69 14.16 1.37
C PHE A 97 -1.54 12.72 0.87
N GLN A 98 -2.05 11.78 1.64
CA GLN A 98 -1.93 10.33 1.42
C GLN A 98 -2.48 9.86 0.06
N ASP A 99 -3.62 10.40 -0.39
CA ASP A 99 -4.27 9.99 -1.64
C ASP A 99 -4.17 11.05 -2.73
N PRO A 100 -3.39 10.78 -3.81
CA PRO A 100 -3.29 11.70 -4.95
C PRO A 100 -4.59 11.91 -5.72
N LEU A 101 -5.51 10.93 -5.69
CA LEU A 101 -6.77 11.01 -6.43
C LEU A 101 -7.75 11.98 -5.77
N SER A 102 -7.80 12.01 -4.45
CA SER A 102 -8.67 12.93 -3.70
C SER A 102 -8.06 14.32 -3.56
N SER A 103 -6.73 14.43 -3.65
CA SER A 103 -6.00 15.69 -3.44
C SER A 103 -5.96 16.59 -4.67
N LEU A 104 -6.03 16.02 -5.86
CA LEU A 104 -6.07 16.78 -7.12
C LEU A 104 -7.51 16.93 -7.61
N ASN A 105 -7.91 18.17 -7.96
CA ASN A 105 -9.22 18.43 -8.53
C ASN A 105 -9.31 17.86 -9.96
N PRO A 106 -10.16 16.84 -10.23
CA PRO A 106 -10.23 16.20 -11.54
C PRO A 106 -10.78 17.10 -12.66
N ARG A 107 -11.39 18.24 -12.30
CA ARG A 107 -11.96 19.21 -13.25
C ARG A 107 -11.00 20.33 -13.66
N LEU A 108 -9.82 20.41 -13.03
CA LEU A 108 -8.81 21.41 -13.35
C LEU A 108 -7.57 20.74 -13.94
N THR A 109 -6.91 21.41 -14.87
CA THR A 109 -5.61 20.94 -15.38
C THR A 109 -4.54 21.08 -14.29
N ILE A 110 -3.49 20.26 -14.36
CA ILE A 110 -2.42 20.28 -13.36
C ILE A 110 -1.72 21.64 -13.29
N GLY A 111 -1.51 22.30 -14.43
CA GLY A 111 -0.91 23.62 -14.45
C GLY A 111 -1.75 24.68 -13.74
N LYS A 112 -3.09 24.62 -13.89
CA LYS A 112 -3.99 25.55 -13.18
C LYS A 112 -3.92 25.35 -11.65
N GLN A 113 -3.90 24.11 -11.19
CA GLN A 113 -3.84 23.80 -9.74
C GLN A 113 -2.53 24.28 -9.12
N ILE A 114 -1.40 24.10 -9.81
CA ILE A 114 -0.09 24.58 -9.30
C ILE A 114 -0.02 26.11 -9.35
N THR A 115 -0.51 26.76 -10.42
CA THR A 115 -0.51 28.24 -10.51
C THR A 115 -1.44 28.90 -9.50
N GLU A 116 -2.51 28.24 -9.07
CA GLU A 116 -3.41 28.73 -8.02
C GLU A 116 -2.66 28.96 -6.71
N VAL A 117 -1.75 28.05 -6.32
CA VAL A 117 -0.89 28.22 -5.13
C VAL A 117 -0.02 29.49 -5.24
N LEU A 118 0.52 29.77 -6.43
CA LEU A 118 1.30 30.99 -6.67
C LEU A 118 0.45 32.25 -6.53
N PHE A 119 -0.74 32.28 -7.14
CA PHE A 119 -1.61 33.46 -7.10
C PHE A 119 -2.15 33.76 -5.71
N GLN A 120 -2.32 32.72 -4.87
CA GLN A 120 -2.78 32.89 -3.49
C GLN A 120 -1.74 33.62 -2.62
N HIS A 121 -0.43 33.43 -2.87
CA HIS A 121 0.63 33.88 -1.99
C HIS A 121 1.62 34.87 -2.61
N LYS A 122 1.62 35.01 -3.94
CA LYS A 122 2.55 35.88 -4.66
C LYS A 122 1.82 36.75 -5.69
N ARG A 123 2.27 37.95 -5.86
CA ARG A 123 1.84 38.82 -6.95
C ARG A 123 2.72 38.57 -8.18
N VAL A 124 2.32 37.62 -9.01
CA VAL A 124 3.02 37.23 -10.25
C VAL A 124 2.09 37.32 -11.46
N SER A 125 2.64 37.59 -12.62
CA SER A 125 1.89 37.57 -13.89
C SER A 125 1.53 36.12 -14.29
N LYS A 126 0.51 35.95 -15.12
CA LYS A 126 0.13 34.61 -15.64
C LYS A 126 1.28 33.93 -16.40
N SER A 127 2.08 34.69 -17.16
CA SER A 127 3.24 34.18 -17.90
C SER A 127 4.34 33.70 -16.94
N GLU A 128 4.63 34.44 -15.91
CA GLU A 128 5.61 34.10 -14.88
C GLU A 128 5.17 32.88 -14.09
N ALA A 129 3.91 32.82 -13.65
CA ALA A 129 3.35 31.67 -12.95
C ALA A 129 3.41 30.40 -13.82
N LYS A 130 3.11 30.49 -15.13
CA LYS A 130 3.25 29.37 -16.06
C LYS A 130 4.71 28.90 -16.18
N SER A 131 5.66 29.84 -16.31
CA SER A 131 7.09 29.52 -16.39
C SER A 131 7.58 28.82 -15.11
N MET A 132 7.24 29.34 -13.93
CA MET A 132 7.60 28.72 -12.64
C MET A 132 6.98 27.32 -12.49
N THR A 133 5.75 27.14 -12.97
CA THR A 133 5.08 25.85 -12.94
C THR A 133 5.75 24.83 -13.84
N ILE A 134 6.15 25.22 -15.06
CA ILE A 134 6.87 24.33 -15.98
C ILE A 134 8.23 23.94 -15.37
N ASP A 135 8.98 24.90 -14.79
CA ASP A 135 10.27 24.67 -14.14
C ASP A 135 10.16 23.65 -12.98
N ILE A 136 9.15 23.79 -12.11
CA ILE A 136 8.98 22.81 -11.01
C ILE A 136 8.51 21.44 -11.52
N LEU A 137 7.66 21.36 -12.55
CA LEU A 137 7.26 20.11 -13.17
C LEU A 137 8.46 19.36 -13.78
N GLU A 138 9.39 20.07 -14.41
CA GLU A 138 10.64 19.49 -14.91
C GLU A 138 11.52 19.00 -13.76
N LYS A 139 11.67 19.78 -12.69
CA LYS A 139 12.44 19.39 -11.51
C LYS A 139 11.90 18.14 -10.80
N VAL A 140 10.59 17.95 -10.77
CA VAL A 140 10.01 16.71 -10.24
C VAL A 140 10.02 15.56 -11.26
N GLY A 141 10.66 15.75 -12.42
CA GLY A 141 10.86 14.69 -13.42
C GLY A 141 9.63 14.41 -14.31
N ILE A 142 8.73 15.37 -14.47
CA ILE A 142 7.63 15.29 -15.45
C ILE A 142 8.19 15.61 -16.84
N LYS A 143 8.25 14.58 -17.69
CA LYS A 143 8.70 14.75 -19.09
C LYS A 143 7.69 15.58 -19.88
N HIS A 144 8.18 16.43 -20.80
CA HIS A 144 7.35 17.32 -21.63
C HIS A 144 6.43 18.25 -20.81
N ALA A 145 6.95 18.86 -19.72
CA ALA A 145 6.22 19.66 -18.75
C ALA A 145 5.31 20.74 -19.39
N THR A 146 5.75 21.37 -20.48
CA THR A 146 4.97 22.36 -21.23
C THR A 146 3.64 21.77 -21.77
N ARG A 147 3.67 20.54 -22.29
CA ARG A 147 2.46 19.84 -22.75
C ARG A 147 1.63 19.35 -21.58
N GLN A 148 2.29 18.84 -20.55
CA GLN A 148 1.61 18.29 -19.37
C GLN A 148 0.91 19.38 -18.53
N PHE A 149 1.26 20.65 -18.69
CA PHE A 149 0.61 21.78 -18.02
C PHE A 149 -0.90 21.81 -18.24
N ASP A 150 -1.35 21.47 -19.44
CA ASP A 150 -2.75 21.54 -19.85
C ASP A 150 -3.50 20.18 -19.72
N VAL A 151 -2.85 19.15 -19.15
CA VAL A 151 -3.41 17.80 -18.95
C VAL A 151 -4.21 17.73 -17.64
N TYR A 152 -5.22 16.89 -17.59
CA TYR A 152 -6.02 16.62 -16.39
C TYR A 152 -5.45 15.49 -15.55
N PRO A 153 -5.71 15.45 -14.21
CA PRO A 153 -5.19 14.41 -13.32
C PRO A 153 -5.49 12.98 -13.76
N HIS A 154 -6.67 12.72 -14.34
CA HIS A 154 -7.08 11.38 -14.77
C HIS A 154 -6.30 10.84 -15.99
N GLU A 155 -5.62 11.71 -16.72
CA GLU A 155 -4.78 11.34 -17.86
C GLU A 155 -3.35 10.93 -17.43
N LEU A 156 -3.00 11.09 -16.14
CA LEU A 156 -1.69 10.80 -15.57
C LEU A 156 -1.66 9.44 -14.85
N SER A 157 -0.49 8.78 -14.87
CA SER A 157 -0.25 7.62 -14.00
C SER A 157 -0.22 8.00 -12.52
N GLY A 158 -0.32 7.01 -11.60
CA GLY A 158 -0.25 7.23 -10.16
C GLY A 158 1.04 7.96 -9.73
N GLY A 159 2.19 7.50 -10.19
CA GLY A 159 3.47 8.14 -9.89
C GLY A 159 3.61 9.56 -10.48
N MET A 160 3.01 9.82 -11.66
CA MET A 160 2.98 11.19 -12.21
C MET A 160 2.11 12.12 -11.37
N ARG A 161 0.93 11.67 -10.90
CA ARG A 161 0.07 12.46 -10.00
C ARG A 161 0.80 12.78 -8.69
N GLN A 162 1.54 11.82 -8.14
CA GLN A 162 2.35 12.04 -6.94
C GLN A 162 3.42 13.11 -7.17
N ARG A 163 4.14 13.06 -8.30
CA ARG A 163 5.12 14.09 -8.68
C ARG A 163 4.47 15.48 -8.84
N VAL A 164 3.26 15.56 -9.38
CA VAL A 164 2.48 16.80 -9.47
C VAL A 164 2.13 17.35 -8.09
N MET A 165 1.72 16.50 -7.15
CA MET A 165 1.45 16.93 -5.76
C MET A 165 2.72 17.45 -5.07
N ILE A 166 3.87 16.81 -5.29
CA ILE A 166 5.16 17.30 -4.78
C ILE A 166 5.49 18.66 -5.39
N ALA A 167 5.30 18.84 -6.73
CA ALA A 167 5.50 20.11 -7.39
C ALA A 167 4.61 21.21 -6.80
N MET A 168 3.33 20.91 -6.57
CA MET A 168 2.36 21.83 -5.96
C MET A 168 2.78 22.21 -4.52
N ALA A 169 3.25 21.25 -3.74
CA ALA A 169 3.67 21.47 -2.36
C ALA A 169 4.97 22.29 -2.27
N LEU A 170 5.88 22.17 -3.24
CA LEU A 170 7.21 22.80 -3.19
C LEU A 170 7.36 24.07 -4.03
N ILE A 171 6.35 24.47 -4.82
CA ILE A 171 6.44 25.61 -5.74
C ILE A 171 6.80 26.93 -5.02
N LEU A 172 6.38 27.09 -3.77
CA LEU A 172 6.68 28.25 -2.92
C LEU A 172 7.92 28.09 -2.05
N LYS A 173 8.59 26.92 -2.10
CA LYS A 173 9.74 26.56 -1.26
C LYS A 173 9.45 26.73 0.23
N PRO A 174 8.51 25.94 0.79
CA PRO A 174 8.12 26.07 2.19
C PRO A 174 9.28 25.76 3.13
N GLN A 175 9.25 26.26 4.36
CA GLN A 175 10.22 25.94 5.39
C GLN A 175 10.01 24.51 5.94
N ILE A 176 8.73 24.06 5.97
CA ILE A 176 8.36 22.69 6.38
C ILE A 176 7.51 22.05 5.29
N LEU A 177 7.86 20.83 4.91
CA LEU A 177 7.04 19.93 4.11
C LEU A 177 6.58 18.76 4.99
N ILE A 178 5.27 18.61 5.15
CA ILE A 178 4.68 17.44 5.78
C ILE A 178 4.29 16.48 4.65
N ALA A 179 4.88 15.29 4.64
CA ALA A 179 4.60 14.25 3.66
C ALA A 179 3.86 13.10 4.36
N ASP A 180 2.54 13.04 4.18
CA ASP A 180 1.68 12.03 4.81
C ASP A 180 1.52 10.84 3.87
N GLU A 181 2.26 9.77 4.13
CA GLU A 181 2.33 8.54 3.33
C GLU A 181 2.56 8.79 1.82
N PRO A 182 3.59 9.54 1.42
CA PRO A 182 3.76 9.97 0.03
C PRO A 182 4.14 8.83 -0.92
N THR A 183 4.47 7.66 -0.41
CA THR A 183 4.89 6.47 -1.19
C THR A 183 3.87 5.35 -1.19
N THR A 184 2.77 5.49 -0.46
CA THR A 184 1.71 4.47 -0.38
C THR A 184 1.11 4.20 -1.77
N ALA A 185 0.86 2.94 -2.08
CA ALA A 185 0.37 2.44 -3.37
C ALA A 185 1.33 2.62 -4.57
N LEU A 186 2.62 2.86 -4.32
CA LEU A 186 3.67 2.83 -5.33
C LEU A 186 4.43 1.50 -5.26
N ASP A 187 4.88 1.01 -6.42
CA ASP A 187 5.85 -0.10 -6.43
C ASP A 187 7.23 0.34 -5.94
N ALA A 188 8.08 -0.60 -5.52
CA ALA A 188 9.38 -0.33 -4.90
C ALA A 188 10.30 0.54 -5.76
N SER A 189 10.30 0.33 -7.08
CA SER A 189 11.10 1.13 -8.02
C SER A 189 10.63 2.60 -8.05
N THR A 190 9.34 2.82 -8.20
CA THR A 190 8.74 4.17 -8.20
C THR A 190 8.90 4.85 -6.84
N GLN A 191 8.77 4.09 -5.74
CA GLN A 191 9.00 4.59 -4.38
C GLN A 191 10.44 5.08 -4.19
N ASN A 192 11.44 4.27 -4.56
CA ASN A 192 12.85 4.66 -4.46
C ASN A 192 13.17 5.90 -5.31
N GLN A 193 12.65 5.96 -6.55
CA GLN A 193 12.79 7.15 -7.39
C GLN A 193 12.18 8.39 -6.74
N LEU A 194 11.04 8.25 -6.06
CA LEU A 194 10.37 9.34 -5.36
C LEU A 194 11.19 9.80 -4.14
N LEU A 195 11.72 8.88 -3.34
CA LEU A 195 12.57 9.20 -2.19
C LEU A 195 13.86 9.92 -2.62
N GLN A 196 14.51 9.46 -3.70
CA GLN A 196 15.67 10.15 -4.28
C GLN A 196 15.32 11.54 -4.78
N LEU A 197 14.16 11.70 -5.45
CA LEU A 197 13.66 12.99 -5.88
C LEU A 197 13.42 13.92 -4.67
N MET A 198 12.73 13.43 -3.64
CA MET A 198 12.49 14.21 -2.42
C MET A 198 13.80 14.63 -1.75
N LYS A 199 14.82 13.74 -1.73
CA LYS A 199 16.14 14.05 -1.19
C LYS A 199 16.84 15.14 -1.98
N SER A 200 16.83 15.06 -3.31
CA SER A 200 17.43 16.11 -4.16
C SER A 200 16.71 17.46 -4.03
N LEU A 201 15.39 17.44 -3.88
CA LEU A 201 14.59 18.65 -3.66
C LEU A 201 14.81 19.24 -2.26
N TYR A 202 14.96 18.39 -1.24
CA TYR A 202 15.34 18.81 0.12
C TYR A 202 16.68 19.56 0.13
N GLU A 203 17.69 19.02 -0.52
CA GLU A 203 19.00 19.67 -0.63
C GLU A 203 18.93 21.01 -1.37
N TYR A 204 18.09 21.10 -2.41
CA TYR A 204 17.90 22.33 -3.21
C TYR A 204 17.09 23.41 -2.50
N THR A 205 16.06 23.05 -1.73
CA THR A 205 15.10 24.02 -1.14
C THR A 205 15.40 24.38 0.31
N GLU A 206 16.28 23.64 0.99
CA GLU A 206 16.55 23.75 2.42
C GLU A 206 15.30 23.54 3.31
N THR A 207 14.27 22.87 2.78
CA THR A 207 13.01 22.59 3.43
C THR A 207 13.20 21.50 4.49
N SER A 208 12.74 21.69 5.73
CA SER A 208 12.67 20.61 6.73
C SER A 208 11.48 19.70 6.42
N ILE A 209 11.59 18.40 6.68
CA ILE A 209 10.55 17.43 6.30
C ILE A 209 10.03 16.69 7.54
N ILE A 210 8.70 16.58 7.66
CA ILE A 210 8.04 15.60 8.50
C ILE A 210 7.55 14.49 7.56
N PHE A 211 8.17 13.31 7.65
CA PHE A 211 7.89 12.17 6.78
C PHE A 211 7.09 11.11 7.53
N ILE A 212 5.82 10.98 7.20
CA ILE A 212 4.90 10.02 7.82
C ILE A 212 4.77 8.81 6.91
N THR A 213 5.02 7.65 7.45
CA THR A 213 4.88 6.38 6.72
C THR A 213 4.74 5.20 7.68
N HIS A 214 4.22 4.10 7.18
CA HIS A 214 4.29 2.78 7.83
C HIS A 214 5.49 1.95 7.30
N ASP A 215 6.19 2.43 6.27
CA ASP A 215 7.37 1.77 5.69
C ASP A 215 8.65 2.18 6.44
N LEU A 216 9.12 1.27 7.29
CA LEU A 216 10.34 1.47 8.06
C LEU A 216 11.60 1.46 7.20
N GLY A 217 11.58 0.78 6.04
CA GLY A 217 12.69 0.80 5.09
C GLY A 217 12.89 2.19 4.49
N ALA A 218 11.81 2.86 4.12
CA ALA A 218 11.84 4.24 3.65
C ALA A 218 12.37 5.20 4.73
N VAL A 219 11.96 5.01 6.00
CA VAL A 219 12.45 5.82 7.12
C VAL A 219 13.94 5.62 7.34
N TYR A 220 14.42 4.38 7.33
CA TYR A 220 15.84 4.07 7.49
C TYR A 220 16.73 4.74 6.43
N GLN A 221 16.25 4.85 5.19
CA GLN A 221 16.99 5.44 4.08
C GLN A 221 16.91 6.97 3.99
N PHE A 222 15.82 7.56 4.50
CA PHE A 222 15.49 8.95 4.20
C PHE A 222 15.52 9.88 5.41
N CYS A 223 15.26 9.38 6.64
CA CYS A 223 15.11 10.23 7.82
C CYS A 223 16.40 10.33 8.65
N ASP A 224 16.53 11.42 9.42
CA ASP A 224 17.60 11.62 10.40
C ASP A 224 17.18 11.12 11.79
N ASP A 225 15.99 11.54 12.25
CA ASP A 225 15.37 11.12 13.51
C ASP A 225 14.02 10.45 13.23
N VAL A 226 13.56 9.64 14.17
CA VAL A 226 12.28 8.96 14.07
C VAL A 226 11.50 8.97 15.38
N ILE A 227 10.18 9.10 15.26
CA ILE A 227 9.19 8.99 16.33
C ILE A 227 8.32 7.78 16.02
N VAL A 228 8.20 6.89 16.98
CA VAL A 228 7.33 5.71 16.90
C VAL A 228 6.04 6.00 17.66
N MET A 229 4.90 5.96 16.96
CA MET A 229 3.57 6.20 17.54
C MET A 229 2.77 4.91 17.65
N LYS A 230 2.09 4.76 18.78
CA LYS A 230 1.13 3.68 19.03
C LYS A 230 -0.06 4.21 19.82
N ASP A 231 -1.28 3.83 19.42
CA ASP A 231 -2.54 4.15 20.14
C ASP A 231 -2.68 5.64 20.51
N GLY A 232 -2.22 6.53 19.63
CA GLY A 232 -2.27 7.99 19.79
C GLY A 232 -1.11 8.59 20.55
N SER A 233 -0.14 7.80 21.05
CA SER A 233 0.98 8.27 21.88
C SER A 233 2.32 8.00 21.22
N VAL A 234 3.33 8.82 21.54
CA VAL A 234 4.73 8.53 21.23
C VAL A 234 5.23 7.48 22.23
N VAL A 235 5.70 6.34 21.73
CA VAL A 235 6.23 5.24 22.56
C VAL A 235 7.75 5.20 22.58
N GLU A 236 8.39 5.69 21.52
CA GLU A 236 9.84 5.79 21.42
C GLU A 236 10.24 6.88 20.42
N SER A 237 11.38 7.54 20.65
CA SER A 237 11.95 8.53 19.75
C SER A 237 13.46 8.57 19.83
N GLY A 238 14.13 8.87 18.73
CA GLY A 238 15.59 8.95 18.67
C GLY A 238 16.10 9.08 17.25
N THR A 239 17.44 9.02 17.09
CA THR A 239 18.04 8.93 15.77
C THR A 239 17.63 7.63 15.08
N VAL A 240 17.52 7.63 13.76
CA VAL A 240 17.24 6.42 12.98
C VAL A 240 18.18 5.28 13.39
N GLU A 241 19.49 5.57 13.52
CA GLU A 241 20.46 4.56 13.93
C GLU A 241 20.15 3.95 15.31
N SER A 242 19.79 4.77 16.30
CA SER A 242 19.49 4.29 17.66
C SER A 242 18.23 3.42 17.70
N ILE A 243 17.17 3.83 17.01
CA ILE A 243 15.89 3.12 16.98
C ILE A 243 16.01 1.78 16.26
N PHE A 244 16.75 1.72 15.14
CA PHE A 244 16.88 0.48 14.36
C PHE A 244 17.88 -0.52 14.95
N LYS A 245 19.01 -0.04 15.51
CA LYS A 245 20.03 -0.93 16.09
C LYS A 245 19.78 -1.33 17.55
N SER A 246 19.09 -0.49 18.32
CA SER A 246 18.93 -0.68 19.77
C SER A 246 17.56 -0.23 20.28
N PRO A 247 16.46 -0.74 19.68
CA PRO A 247 15.11 -0.36 20.10
C PRO A 247 14.87 -0.75 21.57
N GLN A 248 14.27 0.15 22.35
CA GLN A 248 14.01 -0.09 23.77
C GLN A 248 12.57 -0.58 23.98
N HIS A 249 11.60 0.05 23.32
CA HIS A 249 10.20 -0.26 23.50
C HIS A 249 9.82 -1.58 22.78
N THR A 250 9.03 -2.42 23.43
CA THR A 250 8.61 -3.74 22.89
C THR A 250 7.86 -3.63 21.55
N TYR A 251 7.07 -2.58 21.38
CA TYR A 251 6.36 -2.33 20.13
C TYR A 251 7.32 -1.98 18.98
N THR A 252 8.33 -1.14 19.24
CA THR A 252 9.37 -0.79 18.25
C THR A 252 10.15 -2.04 17.82
N LYS A 253 10.53 -2.89 18.76
CA LYS A 253 11.16 -4.21 18.49
C LYS A 253 10.30 -5.04 17.58
N ARG A 254 9.00 -5.18 17.90
CA ARG A 254 8.04 -5.93 17.06
C ARG A 254 7.94 -5.37 15.64
N LEU A 255 7.90 -4.04 15.48
CA LEU A 255 7.84 -3.41 14.15
C LEU A 255 9.11 -3.70 13.34
N ILE A 256 10.29 -3.60 13.95
CA ILE A 256 11.58 -3.87 13.29
C ILE A 256 11.72 -5.36 12.95
N ASP A 257 11.32 -6.25 13.86
CA ASP A 257 11.34 -7.70 13.65
C ASP A 257 10.34 -8.16 12.57
N ALA A 258 9.34 -7.33 12.28
CA ALA A 258 8.37 -7.61 11.22
C ALA A 258 8.89 -7.26 9.82
N ILE A 259 9.99 -6.50 9.70
CA ILE A 259 10.58 -6.16 8.40
C ILE A 259 11.17 -7.44 7.79
N PRO A 260 10.75 -7.82 6.56
CA PRO A 260 11.27 -8.99 5.90
C PRO A 260 12.78 -8.88 5.66
N ASP A 261 13.53 -9.91 6.05
CA ASP A 261 14.95 -10.00 5.75
C ASP A 261 15.18 -10.83 4.49
N ILE A 262 15.56 -10.19 3.39
CA ILE A 262 15.82 -10.87 2.13
C ILE A 262 17.04 -11.79 2.18
N HIS A 263 17.95 -11.61 3.15
CA HIS A 263 19.14 -12.45 3.30
C HIS A 263 18.88 -13.69 4.16
N GLN A 264 17.79 -13.73 4.91
CA GLN A 264 17.38 -14.90 5.68
C GLN A 264 16.70 -15.90 4.76
N THR A 265 17.50 -16.85 4.25
CA THR A 265 16.97 -17.89 3.37
C THR A 265 16.14 -18.90 4.12
N ARG A 266 15.01 -19.21 3.57
CA ARG A 266 14.11 -20.26 4.04
C ARG A 266 14.61 -21.63 3.53
N PRO A 267 14.63 -22.67 4.37
CA PRO A 267 14.98 -24.00 3.88
C PRO A 267 13.98 -24.43 2.78
N PRO A 268 14.49 -25.00 1.66
CA PRO A 268 13.63 -25.44 0.58
C PRO A 268 12.68 -26.53 1.08
N ARG A 269 11.39 -26.34 0.79
CA ARG A 269 10.35 -27.32 1.13
C ARG A 269 10.30 -28.41 0.03
N PRO A 270 10.17 -29.69 0.39
CA PRO A 270 9.99 -30.72 -0.63
C PRO A 270 8.64 -30.50 -1.34
N LEU A 271 8.71 -30.23 -2.63
CA LEU A 271 7.54 -30.01 -3.47
C LEU A 271 7.13 -31.34 -4.14
N ASN A 272 5.81 -31.55 -4.26
CA ASN A 272 5.27 -32.62 -5.11
C ASN A 272 5.64 -32.32 -6.59
N ASN A 273 5.80 -33.36 -7.39
CA ASN A 273 6.05 -33.20 -8.83
C ASN A 273 4.76 -33.05 -9.63
N ASP A 274 3.58 -33.28 -9.01
CA ASP A 274 2.29 -33.18 -9.68
C ASP A 274 1.98 -31.73 -10.06
N ILE A 275 1.80 -31.47 -11.34
CA ILE A 275 1.42 -30.15 -11.85
C ILE A 275 -0.08 -29.98 -11.66
N LEU A 276 -0.49 -28.93 -10.92
CA LEU A 276 -1.90 -28.59 -10.70
C LEU A 276 -2.41 -27.55 -11.70
N LEU A 277 -1.61 -26.52 -11.98
CA LEU A 277 -1.88 -25.48 -12.97
C LEU A 277 -0.72 -25.40 -13.97
N LYS A 278 -1.05 -25.28 -15.27
CA LYS A 278 -0.05 -25.06 -16.34
C LYS A 278 -0.55 -23.98 -17.29
N PHE A 279 0.32 -23.03 -17.57
CA PHE A 279 0.14 -22.03 -18.61
C PHE A 279 0.95 -22.48 -19.83
N ASP A 280 0.31 -22.56 -20.99
CA ASP A 280 0.92 -22.99 -22.23
C ASP A 280 0.72 -21.91 -23.28
N ARG A 281 1.77 -21.11 -23.50
CA ARG A 281 1.82 -19.96 -24.44
C ARG A 281 0.67 -18.97 -24.24
N VAL A 282 0.38 -18.63 -22.98
CA VAL A 282 -0.74 -17.77 -22.63
C VAL A 282 -0.43 -16.33 -22.97
N SER A 283 -1.29 -15.72 -23.82
CA SER A 283 -1.29 -14.29 -24.12
C SER A 283 -2.66 -13.66 -23.83
N VAL A 284 -2.65 -12.42 -23.40
CA VAL A 284 -3.87 -11.67 -23.04
C VAL A 284 -3.84 -10.27 -23.63
N ASP A 285 -4.85 -9.95 -24.43
CA ASP A 285 -5.00 -8.66 -25.05
C ASP A 285 -6.16 -7.85 -24.44
N TYR A 286 -5.95 -6.55 -24.35
CA TYR A 286 -6.99 -5.55 -24.03
C TYR A 286 -7.28 -4.71 -25.25
N LYS A 287 -8.56 -4.46 -25.51
CA LYS A 287 -9.00 -3.57 -26.57
C LYS A 287 -9.23 -2.17 -25.99
N SER A 288 -8.51 -1.17 -26.49
CA SER A 288 -8.72 0.21 -26.07
C SER A 288 -10.03 0.77 -26.63
N GLN A 289 -10.51 1.88 -26.07
CA GLN A 289 -11.69 2.58 -26.61
C GLN A 289 -11.48 3.05 -28.05
N SER A 290 -10.23 3.31 -28.45
CA SER A 290 -9.86 3.67 -29.83
C SER A 290 -9.77 2.47 -30.79
N GLY A 291 -9.97 1.24 -30.28
CA GLY A 291 -9.89 0.00 -31.07
C GLY A 291 -8.48 -0.60 -31.20
N SER A 292 -7.44 0.06 -30.67
CA SER A 292 -6.09 -0.51 -30.63
C SER A 292 -6.00 -1.65 -29.63
N LEU A 293 -5.26 -2.72 -29.98
CA LEU A 293 -4.98 -3.84 -29.10
C LEU A 293 -3.72 -3.54 -28.27
N TYR A 294 -3.79 -3.78 -26.96
CA TYR A 294 -2.66 -3.74 -26.06
C TYR A 294 -2.44 -5.14 -25.46
N ARG A 295 -1.28 -5.74 -25.71
CA ARG A 295 -0.91 -7.04 -25.19
C ARG A 295 -0.35 -6.88 -23.77
N ALA A 296 -1.14 -7.27 -22.79
CA ALA A 296 -0.79 -7.14 -21.38
C ALA A 296 -0.01 -8.36 -20.85
N VAL A 297 -0.19 -9.52 -21.46
CA VAL A 297 0.52 -10.77 -21.16
C VAL A 297 0.91 -11.39 -22.49
N ASN A 298 2.17 -11.84 -22.61
CA ASN A 298 2.74 -12.33 -23.85
C ASN A 298 3.47 -13.66 -23.65
N ASP A 299 3.00 -14.71 -24.31
CA ASP A 299 3.63 -16.04 -24.41
C ASP A 299 4.08 -16.66 -23.08
N ILE A 300 3.24 -16.60 -22.05
CA ILE A 300 3.57 -17.13 -20.71
C ILE A 300 3.56 -18.66 -20.72
N ASN A 301 4.70 -19.24 -20.34
CA ASN A 301 4.90 -20.65 -20.11
C ASN A 301 5.28 -20.89 -18.64
N LEU A 302 4.39 -21.50 -17.85
CA LEU A 302 4.54 -21.63 -16.41
C LEU A 302 3.81 -22.87 -15.90
N ALA A 303 4.38 -23.54 -14.91
CA ALA A 303 3.72 -24.66 -14.22
C ALA A 303 3.78 -24.46 -12.71
N ILE A 304 2.67 -24.72 -12.03
CA ILE A 304 2.51 -24.66 -10.57
C ILE A 304 2.23 -26.06 -10.06
N ARG A 305 3.01 -26.51 -9.10
CA ARG A 305 2.89 -27.83 -8.49
C ARG A 305 1.86 -27.83 -7.38
N LYS A 306 1.28 -28.97 -7.10
CA LYS A 306 0.33 -29.14 -6.00
C LYS A 306 1.00 -28.84 -4.65
N GLY A 307 0.38 -27.96 -3.86
CA GLY A 307 0.87 -27.52 -2.56
C GLY A 307 2.03 -26.51 -2.63
N GLU A 308 2.43 -26.07 -3.83
CA GLU A 308 3.45 -25.04 -4.04
C GLU A 308 2.91 -23.63 -3.75
N THR A 309 3.76 -22.73 -3.30
CA THR A 309 3.55 -21.28 -3.40
C THR A 309 4.45 -20.74 -4.51
N LEU A 310 3.86 -20.43 -5.67
CA LEU A 310 4.56 -19.75 -6.76
C LEU A 310 4.34 -18.26 -6.65
N GLY A 311 5.43 -17.51 -6.50
CA GLY A 311 5.44 -16.04 -6.53
C GLY A 311 5.48 -15.50 -7.96
N ILE A 312 4.74 -14.41 -8.22
CA ILE A 312 4.93 -13.58 -9.41
C ILE A 312 5.28 -12.18 -8.94
N VAL A 313 6.48 -11.70 -9.31
CA VAL A 313 6.99 -10.38 -8.92
C VAL A 313 7.29 -9.53 -10.15
N GLY A 314 7.19 -8.21 -10.00
CA GLY A 314 7.51 -7.22 -11.04
C GLY A 314 6.85 -5.88 -10.76
N GLU A 315 7.22 -4.83 -11.49
CA GLU A 315 6.67 -3.49 -11.36
C GLU A 315 5.17 -3.43 -11.67
N SER A 316 4.52 -2.34 -11.26
CA SER A 316 3.12 -2.05 -11.62
C SER A 316 2.97 -2.01 -13.14
N GLY A 317 1.92 -2.65 -13.66
CA GLY A 317 1.68 -2.72 -15.11
C GLY A 317 2.46 -3.83 -15.83
N SER A 318 3.26 -4.66 -15.16
CA SER A 318 3.98 -5.78 -15.82
C SER A 318 3.08 -6.94 -16.29
N GLY A 319 1.79 -6.94 -15.94
CA GLY A 319 0.80 -7.95 -16.38
C GLY A 319 0.40 -8.96 -15.31
N LYS A 320 0.93 -8.92 -14.08
CA LYS A 320 0.69 -9.88 -12.98
C LYS A 320 -0.79 -10.09 -12.67
N SER A 321 -1.51 -9.02 -12.34
CA SER A 321 -2.94 -9.10 -12.01
C SER A 321 -3.80 -9.51 -13.21
N THR A 322 -3.35 -9.22 -14.45
CA THR A 322 -4.01 -9.72 -15.66
C THR A 322 -3.88 -11.24 -15.73
N LEU A 323 -2.67 -11.78 -15.50
CA LEU A 323 -2.45 -13.22 -15.48
C LEU A 323 -3.25 -13.91 -14.36
N ALA A 324 -3.30 -13.31 -13.15
CA ALA A 324 -4.13 -13.80 -12.05
C ALA A 324 -5.61 -13.92 -12.41
N LYS A 325 -6.16 -12.89 -13.06
CA LYS A 325 -7.56 -12.84 -13.47
C LYS A 325 -7.93 -13.90 -14.51
N THR A 326 -6.96 -14.36 -15.30
CA THR A 326 -7.23 -15.46 -16.26
C THR A 326 -7.42 -16.80 -15.56
N VAL A 327 -6.71 -17.06 -14.45
CA VAL A 327 -6.81 -18.30 -13.68
C VAL A 327 -8.20 -18.48 -13.07
N VAL A 328 -8.80 -17.38 -12.59
CA VAL A 328 -10.15 -17.40 -11.98
C VAL A 328 -11.28 -17.12 -12.99
N GLY A 329 -10.95 -17.02 -14.29
CA GLY A 329 -11.93 -16.79 -15.35
C GLY A 329 -12.55 -15.38 -15.37
N LEU A 330 -11.91 -14.38 -14.74
CA LEU A 330 -12.32 -12.97 -14.78
C LEU A 330 -11.81 -12.24 -16.02
N LYS A 331 -10.87 -12.84 -16.73
CA LYS A 331 -10.34 -12.37 -18.01
C LYS A 331 -10.10 -13.55 -18.93
N GLU A 332 -10.53 -13.43 -20.16
CA GLU A 332 -10.30 -14.45 -21.18
C GLU A 332 -8.87 -14.42 -21.70
N VAL A 333 -8.34 -15.59 -22.03
CA VAL A 333 -7.06 -15.79 -22.70
C VAL A 333 -7.25 -15.51 -24.18
N SER A 334 -6.39 -14.68 -24.79
CA SER A 334 -6.44 -14.37 -26.23
C SER A 334 -5.78 -15.45 -27.08
N GLU A 335 -4.67 -16.03 -26.59
CA GLU A 335 -3.91 -17.12 -27.23
C GLU A 335 -3.36 -18.07 -26.18
N GLY A 336 -3.21 -19.34 -26.52
CA GLY A 336 -2.71 -20.39 -25.62
C GLY A 336 -3.79 -20.96 -24.70
N PHE A 337 -3.38 -21.74 -23.70
CA PHE A 337 -4.27 -22.45 -22.80
C PHE A 337 -3.77 -22.41 -21.36
N ILE A 338 -4.73 -22.37 -20.41
CA ILE A 338 -4.47 -22.63 -19.00
C ILE A 338 -5.08 -23.99 -18.68
N TRP A 339 -4.27 -24.89 -18.12
CA TRP A 339 -4.65 -26.25 -17.77
C TRP A 339 -4.81 -26.34 -16.25
N TYR A 340 -5.87 -27.01 -15.80
CA TYR A 340 -6.10 -27.37 -14.41
C TYR A 340 -6.34 -28.87 -14.32
N ASN A 341 -5.54 -29.61 -13.54
CA ASN A 341 -5.59 -31.07 -13.48
C ASN A 341 -5.63 -31.71 -14.90
N GLU A 342 -4.70 -31.32 -15.78
CA GLU A 342 -4.58 -31.82 -17.16
C GLU A 342 -5.75 -31.49 -18.11
N LEU A 343 -6.74 -30.68 -17.65
CA LEU A 343 -7.87 -30.23 -18.47
C LEU A 343 -7.74 -28.71 -18.72
N PRO A 344 -7.91 -28.25 -19.97
CA PRO A 344 -7.86 -26.81 -20.25
C PRO A 344 -9.09 -26.11 -19.67
N LEU A 345 -8.89 -24.96 -19.00
CA LEU A 345 -9.96 -24.18 -18.36
C LEU A 345 -11.08 -23.79 -19.34
N SER A 346 -10.77 -23.62 -20.62
CA SER A 346 -11.72 -23.26 -21.67
C SER A 346 -12.73 -24.36 -21.99
N LEU A 347 -12.50 -25.60 -21.57
CA LEU A 347 -13.42 -26.72 -21.79
C LEU A 347 -14.47 -26.88 -20.68
N PHE A 348 -14.27 -26.26 -19.51
CA PHE A 348 -15.24 -26.33 -18.42
C PHE A 348 -16.51 -25.55 -18.76
N LYS A 349 -17.67 -26.16 -18.57
CA LYS A 349 -18.99 -25.56 -18.84
C LYS A 349 -19.91 -25.71 -17.64
N ASP A 350 -20.80 -24.75 -17.46
CA ASP A 350 -21.91 -24.74 -16.49
C ASP A 350 -21.56 -25.35 -15.10
N ASP A 351 -21.99 -26.57 -14.81
CA ASP A 351 -21.79 -27.21 -13.51
C ASP A 351 -20.31 -27.50 -13.22
N GLU A 352 -19.52 -27.84 -14.24
CA GLU A 352 -18.07 -28.00 -14.11
C GLU A 352 -17.38 -26.68 -13.78
N LEU A 353 -17.81 -25.58 -14.41
CA LEU A 353 -17.36 -24.22 -14.08
C LEU A 353 -17.70 -23.83 -12.64
N LYS A 354 -18.88 -24.25 -12.14
CA LYS A 354 -19.25 -24.03 -10.75
C LYS A 354 -18.34 -24.79 -9.79
N SER A 355 -18.01 -26.05 -10.12
CA SER A 355 -17.06 -26.85 -9.35
C SER A 355 -15.65 -26.25 -9.40
N LEU A 356 -15.18 -25.83 -10.58
CA LEU A 356 -13.89 -25.16 -10.76
C LEU A 356 -13.79 -23.88 -9.92
N ARG A 357 -14.84 -23.05 -9.90
CA ARG A 357 -14.90 -21.83 -9.08
C ARG A 357 -14.93 -22.10 -7.58
N GLN A 358 -15.31 -23.31 -7.15
CA GLN A 358 -15.12 -23.75 -5.77
C GLN A 358 -13.65 -24.09 -5.49
N GLU A 359 -12.98 -24.77 -6.41
CA GLU A 359 -11.61 -25.26 -6.24
C GLU A 359 -10.57 -24.15 -6.41
N ILE A 360 -10.87 -23.11 -7.20
CA ILE A 360 -9.97 -21.96 -7.44
C ILE A 360 -10.63 -20.69 -6.91
N GLN A 361 -10.03 -20.10 -5.87
CA GLN A 361 -10.50 -18.87 -5.24
C GLN A 361 -9.48 -17.73 -5.41
N MET A 362 -9.93 -16.49 -5.23
CA MET A 362 -9.07 -15.31 -5.32
C MET A 362 -9.24 -14.39 -4.11
N ILE A 363 -8.12 -13.96 -3.57
CA ILE A 363 -8.01 -12.87 -2.60
C ILE A 363 -7.54 -11.65 -3.39
N PHE A 364 -8.36 -10.61 -3.44
CA PHE A 364 -8.13 -9.40 -4.25
C PHE A 364 -7.21 -8.41 -3.52
N GLN A 365 -6.57 -7.55 -4.28
CA GLN A 365 -5.65 -6.49 -3.85
C GLN A 365 -6.27 -5.53 -2.82
N ASP A 366 -7.52 -5.13 -3.03
CA ASP A 366 -8.24 -4.23 -2.13
C ASP A 366 -9.33 -4.99 -1.38
N PRO A 367 -9.12 -5.30 -0.09
CA PRO A 367 -10.13 -5.95 0.73
C PRO A 367 -11.41 -5.11 0.89
N PHE A 368 -11.28 -3.77 0.82
CA PHE A 368 -12.40 -2.86 0.95
C PHE A 368 -13.33 -2.93 -0.27
N ALA A 369 -12.75 -2.84 -1.47
CA ALA A 369 -13.51 -2.94 -2.72
C ALA A 369 -14.05 -4.35 -2.98
N SER A 370 -13.39 -5.40 -2.44
CA SER A 370 -13.78 -6.80 -2.64
C SER A 370 -14.96 -7.27 -1.78
N ILE A 371 -15.29 -6.51 -0.73
CA ILE A 371 -16.39 -6.82 0.20
C ILE A 371 -17.48 -5.76 0.05
N ASN A 372 -18.71 -6.18 -0.20
CA ASN A 372 -19.84 -5.23 -0.26
C ASN A 372 -20.03 -4.54 1.11
N PRO A 373 -19.93 -3.20 1.20
CA PRO A 373 -19.97 -2.48 2.48
C PRO A 373 -21.34 -2.56 3.20
N ARG A 374 -22.39 -2.98 2.48
CA ARG A 374 -23.75 -3.16 3.04
C ARG A 374 -23.97 -4.52 3.68
N PHE A 375 -23.03 -5.46 3.55
CA PHE A 375 -23.16 -6.81 4.10
C PHE A 375 -22.36 -6.94 5.38
N LYS A 376 -22.96 -7.61 6.37
CA LYS A 376 -22.24 -8.04 7.57
C LYS A 376 -21.26 -9.17 7.24
N VAL A 377 -20.26 -9.38 8.08
CA VAL A 377 -19.25 -10.45 7.91
C VAL A 377 -19.90 -11.80 7.65
N ILE A 378 -20.94 -12.16 8.42
CA ILE A 378 -21.66 -13.40 8.20
C ILE A 378 -22.26 -13.49 6.79
N ASP A 379 -22.81 -12.38 6.27
CA ASP A 379 -23.46 -12.36 4.95
C ASP A 379 -22.45 -12.54 3.80
N VAL A 380 -21.23 -12.02 3.99
CA VAL A 380 -20.12 -12.15 3.03
C VAL A 380 -19.72 -13.61 2.89
N ILE A 381 -19.58 -14.33 4.01
CA ILE A 381 -19.10 -15.73 4.01
C ILE A 381 -20.23 -16.70 3.67
N LYS A 382 -21.41 -16.57 4.29
CA LYS A 382 -22.54 -17.49 4.09
C LYS A 382 -22.98 -17.61 2.64
N ARG A 383 -22.82 -16.53 1.86
CA ARG A 383 -23.24 -16.51 0.46
C ARG A 383 -22.54 -17.59 -0.36
N LEU A 384 -21.24 -17.78 -0.17
CA LEU A 384 -20.49 -18.85 -0.83
C LEU A 384 -20.91 -20.23 -0.33
N LEU A 385 -21.11 -20.38 0.98
CA LEU A 385 -21.57 -21.64 1.58
C LEU A 385 -22.92 -22.10 0.99
N ILE A 386 -23.86 -21.16 0.80
CA ILE A 386 -25.18 -21.44 0.23
C ILE A 386 -25.06 -21.78 -1.27
N ILE A 387 -24.32 -20.99 -2.06
CA ILE A 387 -24.17 -21.19 -3.50
C ILE A 387 -23.57 -22.57 -3.80
N HIS A 388 -22.64 -23.04 -2.97
CA HIS A 388 -21.95 -24.32 -3.14
C HIS A 388 -22.54 -25.45 -2.30
N GLY A 389 -23.71 -25.25 -1.65
CA GLY A 389 -24.43 -26.28 -0.92
C GLY A 389 -23.70 -26.86 0.28
N LYS A 390 -22.80 -26.10 0.89
CA LYS A 390 -21.98 -26.54 2.04
C LYS A 390 -22.73 -26.54 3.38
N VAL A 391 -23.90 -25.89 3.45
CA VAL A 391 -24.71 -25.72 4.67
C VAL A 391 -26.19 -25.94 4.40
N LYS A 392 -26.94 -26.46 5.38
CA LYS A 392 -28.35 -26.84 5.23
C LYS A 392 -29.34 -26.05 6.09
N GLY A 393 -28.91 -25.09 6.86
CA GLY A 393 -29.81 -24.30 7.73
C GLY A 393 -29.08 -23.14 8.44
N ASN A 394 -29.83 -22.27 9.10
CA ASN A 394 -29.26 -21.08 9.75
C ASN A 394 -28.26 -21.42 10.87
N ASP A 395 -28.56 -22.41 11.69
CA ASP A 395 -27.66 -22.82 12.79
C ASP A 395 -26.35 -23.41 12.26
N ASP A 396 -26.41 -24.16 11.16
CA ASP A 396 -25.27 -24.73 10.48
C ASP A 396 -24.40 -23.61 9.84
N ILE A 397 -25.05 -22.60 9.25
CA ILE A 397 -24.38 -21.40 8.72
C ILE A 397 -23.61 -20.69 9.83
N ILE A 398 -24.24 -20.40 10.97
CA ILE A 398 -23.59 -19.66 12.06
C ILE A 398 -22.38 -20.45 12.59
N LYS A 399 -22.54 -21.74 12.86
CA LYS A 399 -21.44 -22.60 13.34
C LYS A 399 -20.28 -22.64 12.36
N THR A 400 -20.58 -22.83 11.08
CA THR A 400 -19.55 -22.91 10.03
C THR A 400 -18.83 -21.57 9.87
N VAL A 401 -19.56 -20.45 9.87
CA VAL A 401 -18.92 -19.11 9.76
C VAL A 401 -18.07 -18.79 10.98
N VAL A 402 -18.53 -19.12 12.21
CA VAL A 402 -17.71 -18.96 13.43
C VAL A 402 -16.43 -19.76 13.31
N SER A 403 -16.51 -21.04 12.94
CA SER A 403 -15.32 -21.89 12.76
C SER A 403 -14.34 -21.33 11.71
N LEU A 404 -14.85 -20.76 10.61
CA LEU A 404 -14.02 -20.11 9.60
C LEU A 404 -13.35 -18.84 10.11
N LEU A 405 -14.06 -18.03 10.92
CA LEU A 405 -13.49 -16.84 11.55
C LEU A 405 -12.39 -17.21 12.55
N GLU A 406 -12.61 -18.23 13.37
CA GLU A 406 -11.60 -18.74 14.32
C GLU A 406 -10.33 -19.21 13.61
N LYS A 407 -10.46 -19.91 12.46
CA LYS A 407 -9.32 -20.34 11.63
C LYS A 407 -8.46 -19.18 11.13
N VAL A 408 -9.04 -18.00 10.97
CA VAL A 408 -8.30 -16.79 10.56
C VAL A 408 -7.98 -15.86 11.74
N GLY A 409 -8.18 -16.32 13.00
CA GLY A 409 -7.86 -15.57 14.21
C GLY A 409 -8.83 -14.42 14.51
N LEU A 410 -10.11 -14.57 14.13
CA LEU A 410 -11.21 -13.67 14.49
C LEU A 410 -12.22 -14.42 15.36
N ASP A 411 -12.70 -13.77 16.41
CA ASP A 411 -13.70 -14.37 17.30
C ASP A 411 -15.15 -14.12 16.83
N GLN A 412 -16.09 -14.73 17.51
CA GLN A 412 -17.52 -14.66 17.19
C GLN A 412 -18.10 -13.22 17.20
N SER A 413 -17.49 -12.26 17.92
CA SER A 413 -17.98 -10.88 18.00
C SER A 413 -17.94 -10.15 16.66
N PHE A 414 -17.15 -10.68 15.70
CA PHE A 414 -17.03 -10.12 14.35
C PHE A 414 -18.20 -10.49 13.43
N LEU A 415 -19.02 -11.49 13.75
CA LEU A 415 -20.08 -12.05 12.90
C LEU A 415 -21.01 -10.98 12.31
N TYR A 416 -21.44 -10.04 13.14
CA TYR A 416 -22.46 -9.05 12.78
C TYR A 416 -21.91 -7.66 12.49
N ARG A 417 -20.57 -7.49 12.49
CA ARG A 417 -19.91 -6.24 12.11
C ARG A 417 -19.99 -6.01 10.61
N TYR A 418 -20.01 -4.74 10.24
CA TYR A 418 -19.89 -4.29 8.86
C TYR A 418 -18.41 -4.08 8.48
N PRO A 419 -18.06 -4.13 7.18
CA PRO A 419 -16.67 -3.92 6.73
C PRO A 419 -16.02 -2.61 7.20
N HIS A 420 -16.80 -1.54 7.33
CA HIS A 420 -16.30 -0.24 7.80
C HIS A 420 -15.94 -0.23 9.30
N GLU A 421 -16.44 -1.17 10.09
CA GLU A 421 -16.13 -1.34 11.51
C GLU A 421 -14.88 -2.19 11.75
N LEU A 422 -14.22 -2.67 10.67
CA LEU A 422 -13.06 -3.54 10.72
C LEU A 422 -11.79 -2.78 10.34
N SER A 423 -10.65 -3.12 10.97
CA SER A 423 -9.33 -2.68 10.51
C SER A 423 -8.96 -3.33 9.16
N GLY A 424 -7.93 -2.81 8.48
CA GLY A 424 -7.41 -3.39 7.22
C GLY A 424 -7.08 -4.88 7.34
N GLY A 425 -6.32 -5.25 8.37
CA GLY A 425 -5.96 -6.64 8.64
C GLY A 425 -7.16 -7.53 8.99
N GLN A 426 -8.15 -7.03 9.73
CA GLN A 426 -9.39 -7.77 10.03
C GLN A 426 -10.21 -8.00 8.76
N ARG A 427 -10.32 -7.02 7.88
CA ARG A 427 -10.97 -7.17 6.56
C ARG A 427 -10.25 -8.22 5.71
N GLN A 428 -8.92 -8.22 5.72
CA GLN A 428 -8.14 -9.22 5.00
C GLN A 428 -8.39 -10.62 5.54
N ARG A 429 -8.43 -10.81 6.86
CA ARG A 429 -8.79 -12.08 7.49
C ARG A 429 -10.20 -12.54 7.11
N VAL A 430 -11.18 -11.64 7.02
CA VAL A 430 -12.53 -11.95 6.51
C VAL A 430 -12.48 -12.36 5.04
N SER A 431 -11.66 -11.73 4.19
CA SER A 431 -11.48 -12.11 2.78
C SER A 431 -10.87 -13.49 2.64
N ILE A 432 -9.89 -13.83 3.51
CA ILE A 432 -9.31 -15.17 3.59
C ILE A 432 -10.35 -16.19 4.05
N ALA A 433 -11.12 -15.91 5.11
CA ALA A 433 -12.19 -16.79 5.61
C ALA A 433 -13.26 -17.04 4.52
N ARG A 434 -13.60 -16.01 3.74
CA ARG A 434 -14.50 -16.14 2.59
C ARG A 434 -13.94 -17.12 1.54
N ALA A 435 -12.66 -16.99 1.19
CA ALA A 435 -12.02 -17.90 0.23
C ALA A 435 -11.98 -19.35 0.75
N LEU A 436 -11.72 -19.55 2.04
CA LEU A 436 -11.67 -20.87 2.68
C LEU A 436 -13.04 -21.55 2.81
N ALA A 437 -14.14 -20.80 2.75
CA ALA A 437 -15.49 -21.30 2.95
C ALA A 437 -15.88 -22.45 2.01
N VAL A 438 -15.26 -22.52 0.85
CA VAL A 438 -15.52 -23.55 -0.17
C VAL A 438 -14.44 -24.63 -0.25
N GLU A 439 -13.45 -24.61 0.65
CA GLU A 439 -12.33 -25.58 0.70
C GLU A 439 -11.55 -25.63 -0.62
N PRO A 440 -10.94 -24.50 -1.03
CA PRO A 440 -10.27 -24.41 -2.32
C PRO A 440 -8.97 -25.21 -2.35
N LYS A 441 -8.60 -25.70 -3.55
CA LYS A 441 -7.29 -26.31 -3.83
C LYS A 441 -6.25 -25.27 -4.26
N VAL A 442 -6.72 -24.19 -4.89
CA VAL A 442 -5.87 -23.08 -5.35
C VAL A 442 -6.42 -21.77 -4.81
N ILE A 443 -5.55 -20.94 -4.25
CA ILE A 443 -5.87 -19.55 -3.94
C ILE A 443 -4.91 -18.65 -4.70
N VAL A 444 -5.46 -17.75 -5.50
CA VAL A 444 -4.75 -16.67 -6.16
C VAL A 444 -4.74 -15.46 -5.23
N CYS A 445 -3.58 -15.06 -4.75
CA CYS A 445 -3.37 -13.89 -3.89
C CYS A 445 -2.86 -12.73 -4.76
N ASP A 446 -3.74 -11.80 -5.15
CA ASP A 446 -3.36 -10.63 -5.95
C ASP A 446 -3.07 -9.45 -5.00
N GLU A 447 -1.79 -9.22 -4.72
CA GLU A 447 -1.30 -8.19 -3.79
C GLU A 447 -2.02 -8.20 -2.43
N ALA A 448 -2.30 -9.40 -1.92
CA ALA A 448 -3.14 -9.62 -0.74
C ALA A 448 -2.63 -8.99 0.57
N VAL A 449 -1.38 -8.54 0.61
CA VAL A 449 -0.76 -7.95 1.82
C VAL A 449 -0.14 -6.57 1.59
N SER A 450 -0.14 -6.05 0.35
CA SER A 450 0.56 -4.81 -0.01
C SER A 450 0.01 -3.53 0.65
N ALA A 451 -1.29 -3.52 0.99
CA ALA A 451 -1.96 -2.38 1.62
C ALA A 451 -2.00 -2.47 3.16
N LEU A 452 -1.24 -3.39 3.76
CA LEU A 452 -1.24 -3.63 5.20
C LEU A 452 0.04 -3.11 5.85
N ASP A 453 -0.07 -2.67 7.10
CA ASP A 453 1.09 -2.34 7.93
C ASP A 453 2.01 -3.57 8.08
N VAL A 454 3.32 -3.36 8.18
CA VAL A 454 4.36 -4.43 8.15
C VAL A 454 4.11 -5.53 9.18
N SER A 455 3.66 -5.18 10.40
CA SER A 455 3.36 -6.18 11.45
C SER A 455 2.14 -7.02 11.09
N ILE A 456 1.09 -6.41 10.55
CA ILE A 456 -0.13 -7.11 10.11
C ILE A 456 0.17 -7.96 8.88
N GLN A 457 1.01 -7.48 7.96
CA GLN A 457 1.47 -8.21 6.79
C GLN A 457 2.15 -9.53 7.21
N LYS A 458 3.07 -9.48 8.19
CA LYS A 458 3.73 -10.67 8.74
C LYS A 458 2.72 -11.66 9.33
N ASP A 459 1.79 -11.17 10.16
CA ASP A 459 0.75 -12.01 10.76
C ASP A 459 -0.14 -12.70 9.70
N ILE A 460 -0.45 -12.03 8.57
CA ILE A 460 -1.21 -12.61 7.46
C ILE A 460 -0.38 -13.64 6.68
N ILE A 461 0.90 -13.38 6.46
CA ILE A 461 1.81 -14.33 5.79
C ILE A 461 1.91 -15.62 6.62
N GLU A 462 2.11 -15.51 7.93
CA GLU A 462 2.14 -16.68 8.83
C GLU A 462 0.81 -17.45 8.82
N LEU A 463 -0.32 -16.74 8.83
CA LEU A 463 -1.63 -17.34 8.67
C LEU A 463 -1.74 -18.13 7.36
N LEU A 464 -1.34 -17.56 6.22
CA LEU A 464 -1.40 -18.24 4.91
C LEU A 464 -0.48 -19.47 4.87
N LYS A 465 0.71 -19.41 5.47
CA LYS A 465 1.60 -20.57 5.61
C LYS A 465 0.94 -21.69 6.44
N GLN A 466 0.32 -21.34 7.56
CA GLN A 466 -0.37 -22.31 8.40
C GLN A 466 -1.56 -22.96 7.66
N LEU A 467 -2.38 -22.17 6.99
CA LEU A 467 -3.49 -22.67 6.17
C LEU A 467 -3.02 -23.59 5.03
N GLN A 468 -1.86 -23.30 4.45
CA GLN A 468 -1.27 -24.17 3.44
C GLN A 468 -0.89 -25.54 4.01
N LEU A 469 -0.30 -25.57 5.21
CA LEU A 469 0.06 -26.82 5.88
C LEU A 469 -1.19 -27.62 6.29
N ASP A 470 -2.21 -26.95 6.82
CA ASP A 470 -3.42 -27.60 7.33
C ASP A 470 -4.32 -28.15 6.22
N PHE A 471 -4.41 -27.47 5.07
CA PHE A 471 -5.36 -27.79 4.00
C PHE A 471 -4.70 -28.20 2.68
N GLY A 472 -3.36 -28.16 2.56
CA GLY A 472 -2.64 -28.52 1.32
C GLY A 472 -2.90 -27.54 0.17
N ILE A 473 -3.18 -26.27 0.46
CA ILE A 473 -3.54 -25.25 -0.53
C ILE A 473 -2.33 -24.93 -1.41
N THR A 474 -2.57 -24.75 -2.71
CA THR A 474 -1.61 -24.23 -3.68
C THR A 474 -1.82 -22.73 -3.82
N TYR A 475 -0.76 -21.94 -3.72
CA TYR A 475 -0.84 -20.49 -3.88
C TYR A 475 -0.21 -20.02 -5.19
N LEU A 476 -0.93 -19.15 -5.90
CA LEU A 476 -0.35 -18.23 -6.87
C LEU A 476 -0.29 -16.85 -6.20
N PHE A 477 0.91 -16.44 -5.79
CA PHE A 477 1.10 -15.27 -4.95
C PHE A 477 1.69 -14.11 -5.74
N ILE A 478 0.94 -13.05 -5.94
CA ILE A 478 1.34 -11.86 -6.69
C ILE A 478 1.67 -10.74 -5.71
N THR A 479 2.85 -10.17 -5.86
CA THR A 479 3.31 -8.99 -5.11
C THR A 479 4.41 -8.25 -5.89
N HIS A 480 4.69 -7.02 -5.49
CA HIS A 480 5.85 -6.28 -5.94
C HIS A 480 6.97 -6.27 -4.87
N ASP A 481 6.73 -6.88 -3.69
CA ASP A 481 7.65 -6.89 -2.56
C ASP A 481 8.46 -8.20 -2.53
N MET A 482 9.78 -8.08 -2.77
CA MET A 482 10.73 -9.20 -2.74
C MET A 482 10.93 -9.79 -1.34
N GLY A 483 10.75 -8.98 -0.29
CA GLY A 483 10.80 -9.45 1.09
C GLY A 483 9.65 -10.42 1.39
N VAL A 484 8.44 -10.07 0.96
CA VAL A 484 7.27 -10.96 1.05
C VAL A 484 7.47 -12.24 0.25
N ILE A 485 8.01 -12.13 -0.98
CA ILE A 485 8.35 -13.29 -1.81
C ILE A 485 9.27 -14.25 -1.04
N ASN A 486 10.34 -13.71 -0.43
CA ASN A 486 11.30 -14.52 0.34
C ASN A 486 10.64 -15.26 1.52
N GLU A 487 9.65 -14.65 2.13
CA GLU A 487 8.98 -15.24 3.29
C GLU A 487 8.02 -16.38 2.95
N ILE A 488 7.29 -16.32 1.81
CA ILE A 488 6.20 -17.28 1.55
C ILE A 488 6.41 -18.14 0.31
N CYS A 489 7.14 -17.69 -0.72
CA CYS A 489 7.20 -18.39 -2.00
C CYS A 489 8.29 -19.47 -2.04
N ASP A 490 8.00 -20.58 -2.69
CA ASP A 490 8.94 -21.68 -2.96
C ASP A 490 9.73 -21.39 -4.25
N ARG A 491 9.05 -20.92 -5.29
CA ARG A 491 9.61 -20.47 -6.58
C ARG A 491 9.06 -19.10 -6.95
N VAL A 492 9.79 -18.40 -7.80
CA VAL A 492 9.45 -17.04 -8.24
C VAL A 492 9.57 -16.92 -9.74
N ALA A 493 8.54 -16.35 -10.36
CA ALA A 493 8.55 -15.86 -11.73
C ALA A 493 8.68 -14.33 -11.71
N VAL A 494 9.76 -13.81 -12.28
CA VAL A 494 10.00 -12.37 -12.45
C VAL A 494 9.36 -11.93 -13.75
N MET A 495 8.38 -11.02 -13.67
CA MET A 495 7.56 -10.61 -14.81
C MET A 495 7.84 -9.15 -15.19
N LYS A 496 8.15 -8.90 -16.47
CA LYS A 496 8.41 -7.58 -17.05
C LYS A 496 7.70 -7.44 -18.40
N ASN A 497 6.95 -6.34 -18.59
CA ASN A 497 6.29 -6.02 -19.88
C ASN A 497 5.46 -7.18 -20.46
N GLY A 498 4.77 -7.93 -19.62
CA GLY A 498 3.92 -9.04 -20.03
C GLY A 498 4.64 -10.39 -20.18
N GLU A 499 5.94 -10.48 -19.98
CA GLU A 499 6.75 -11.69 -20.17
C GLU A 499 7.41 -12.13 -18.87
N ILE A 500 7.70 -13.44 -18.72
CA ILE A 500 8.53 -13.96 -17.65
C ILE A 500 9.99 -13.88 -18.10
N VAL A 501 10.77 -13.03 -17.43
CA VAL A 501 12.19 -12.83 -17.74
C VAL A 501 13.10 -13.76 -16.95
N GLU A 502 12.63 -14.28 -15.83
CA GLU A 502 13.35 -15.26 -15.01
C GLU A 502 12.37 -16.10 -14.18
N LEU A 503 12.66 -17.40 -14.02
CA LEU A 503 11.89 -18.33 -13.19
C LEU A 503 12.86 -19.28 -12.50
N ASN A 504 12.91 -19.25 -11.16
CA ASN A 504 13.77 -20.12 -10.38
C ASN A 504 13.22 -20.31 -8.96
N ASN A 505 13.90 -21.10 -8.13
CA ASN A 505 13.68 -21.15 -6.69
C ASN A 505 13.89 -19.75 -6.09
N THR A 506 13.16 -19.44 -5.03
CA THR A 506 13.25 -18.13 -4.38
C THR A 506 14.67 -17.79 -3.93
N GLU A 507 15.37 -18.77 -3.34
CA GLU A 507 16.75 -18.59 -2.90
C GLU A 507 17.70 -18.23 -4.06
N ASP A 508 17.55 -18.91 -5.21
CA ASP A 508 18.39 -18.67 -6.39
C ASP A 508 18.14 -17.27 -6.99
N ILE A 509 16.87 -16.84 -7.06
CA ILE A 509 16.51 -15.49 -7.53
C ILE A 509 17.15 -14.43 -6.64
N ILE A 510 17.12 -14.63 -5.32
CA ILE A 510 17.65 -13.63 -4.37
C ILE A 510 19.16 -13.59 -4.34
N LYS A 511 19.83 -14.77 -4.30
CA LYS A 511 21.30 -14.83 -4.16
C LYS A 511 22.04 -14.73 -5.48
N HIS A 512 21.47 -15.25 -6.56
CA HIS A 512 22.10 -15.42 -7.85
C HIS A 512 21.21 -15.02 -9.04
N PRO A 513 20.59 -13.80 -9.01
CA PRO A 513 19.71 -13.35 -10.09
C PRO A 513 20.46 -13.32 -11.43
N GLN A 514 19.84 -13.88 -12.46
CA GLN A 514 20.45 -13.96 -13.80
C GLN A 514 20.07 -12.74 -14.64
N SER A 515 18.80 -12.34 -14.62
CA SER A 515 18.32 -11.20 -15.39
C SER A 515 18.71 -9.88 -14.73
N ASP A 516 19.05 -8.88 -15.55
CA ASP A 516 19.37 -7.54 -15.04
C ASP A 516 18.16 -6.91 -14.31
N TYR A 517 16.96 -7.27 -14.71
CA TYR A 517 15.76 -6.78 -14.07
C TYR A 517 15.53 -7.40 -12.67
N ALA A 518 15.83 -8.70 -12.49
CA ALA A 518 15.80 -9.30 -11.15
C ALA A 518 16.85 -8.68 -10.23
N LYS A 519 18.09 -8.42 -10.75
CA LYS A 519 19.12 -7.70 -9.99
C LYS A 519 18.66 -6.32 -9.56
N GLN A 520 17.99 -5.59 -10.44
CA GLN A 520 17.41 -4.28 -10.13
C GLN A 520 16.39 -4.39 -9.01
N LEU A 521 15.38 -5.27 -9.13
CA LEU A 521 14.32 -5.45 -8.12
C LEU A 521 14.88 -5.80 -6.74
N ILE A 522 15.93 -6.64 -6.68
CA ILE A 522 16.57 -7.02 -5.43
C ILE A 522 17.36 -5.84 -4.84
N SER A 523 18.06 -5.06 -5.67
CA SER A 523 18.81 -3.88 -5.21
C SER A 523 17.92 -2.76 -4.68
N GLU A 524 16.65 -2.75 -5.06
CA GLU A 524 15.65 -1.78 -4.61
C GLU A 524 15.04 -2.11 -3.24
N VAL A 525 15.23 -3.33 -2.74
CA VAL A 525 14.80 -3.69 -1.38
C VAL A 525 15.68 -2.98 -0.36
N ALA A 526 15.05 -2.25 0.56
CA ALA A 526 15.76 -1.59 1.64
C ALA A 526 16.50 -2.61 2.51
N VAL A 527 17.83 -2.61 2.43
CA VAL A 527 18.66 -3.41 3.34
C VAL A 527 18.81 -2.65 4.65
N ILE A 528 18.05 -3.03 5.64
CA ILE A 528 18.23 -2.54 6.99
C ILE A 528 19.29 -3.41 7.66
N ALA A 529 20.42 -2.82 7.98
CA ALA A 529 21.45 -3.51 8.77
C ALA A 529 20.88 -3.74 10.18
N LYS A 530 20.39 -4.96 10.43
CA LYS A 530 19.91 -5.41 11.74
C LYS A 530 21.07 -5.68 12.67
#